data_7360121e5eae7db4ab3dc204a59d306c
#
_entry.id   7360121e5eae7db4ab3dc204a59d306c
#
_cell.length_a   1.000
_cell.length_b   1.000
_cell.length_c   1.000
_cell.angle_alpha   90.00
_cell.angle_beta   90.00
_cell.angle_gamma   90.00
#
_symmetry.space_group_name_H-M   'P 1'
#
loop_
_entity.id
_entity.type
_entity.pdbx_description
1 polymer ?
#
loop_
_entity_poly.entity_id
_entity_poly.type
_entity_poly.pdbx_seq_one_letter_code
_entity_poly.pdbx_strand_id
1 'polypeptide(L)'
;MDRFDSPHYAEADIISTSFTLRGHRAMVRRGFEQGVWHGGRLIEDFYMIPRRPKTLSARMPSYATHDPVLRPTGIRVVNGFDDMMRVAAVRSAVYIGEQSCPYNEEFDGNDLAATHLLALVDNEPAGCMRLRFFGDFAKLERLAVRREFRTSRTAFQLVRASVALCREKGFRRIYGHAREDYLNFWQHFGFSLKENGAPFAFSDHVFVEMADDIEPSPTALSLKDDPYRLIRPEGAWHVPGPLEASAARHPDLQAARA
;
A
#
# COMPACT_ATOMS: atom_id res chain seq x y z
N MET A 1 -44.01 32.34 0.46
CA MET A 1 -44.47 31.48 1.57
C MET A 1 -44.87 30.17 0.97
N ASP A 2 -43.88 29.39 0.52
CA ASP A 2 -44.07 28.07 -0.11
C ASP A 2 -43.16 27.09 0.57
N ARG A 3 -43.80 26.08 1.14
CA ARG A 3 -43.15 24.97 1.85
C ARG A 3 -42.59 24.00 0.80
N PHE A 4 -41.27 23.76 0.81
CA PHE A 4 -40.66 22.63 0.14
C PHE A 4 -40.89 21.40 1.02
N ASP A 5 -41.75 20.49 0.55
CA ASP A 5 -41.88 19.16 1.09
C ASP A 5 -40.66 18.34 0.71
N SER A 6 -39.90 17.89 1.70
CA SER A 6 -38.85 16.91 1.53
C SER A 6 -39.45 15.52 1.27
N PRO A 7 -38.97 14.76 0.29
CA PRO A 7 -39.42 13.38 0.14
C PRO A 7 -38.91 12.54 1.31
N HIS A 8 -39.83 11.94 2.04
CA HIS A 8 -39.55 10.89 3.01
C HIS A 8 -38.90 9.71 2.28
N TYR A 9 -37.62 9.45 2.56
CA TYR A 9 -37.03 8.14 2.27
C TYR A 9 -37.64 7.16 3.26
N ALA A 10 -38.47 6.28 2.75
CA ALA A 10 -38.94 5.13 3.50
C ALA A 10 -37.73 4.27 3.87
N GLU A 11 -37.61 3.94 5.15
CA GLU A 11 -36.67 2.92 5.64
C GLU A 11 -36.94 1.63 4.86
N ALA A 12 -35.93 1.19 4.14
CA ALA A 12 -36.00 -0.12 3.47
C ALA A 12 -35.87 -1.19 4.55
N ASP A 13 -36.96 -1.91 4.79
CA ASP A 13 -36.96 -3.10 5.63
C ASP A 13 -35.91 -4.08 5.13
N ILE A 14 -34.91 -4.35 5.98
CA ILE A 14 -33.90 -5.38 5.74
C ILE A 14 -34.58 -6.72 5.88
N ILE A 15 -35.01 -7.30 4.77
CA ILE A 15 -35.53 -8.66 4.71
C ILE A 15 -34.35 -9.63 4.63
N SER A 16 -34.04 -10.25 5.76
CA SER A 16 -33.11 -11.38 5.82
C SER A 16 -33.80 -12.61 5.19
N THR A 17 -33.47 -12.93 3.96
CA THR A 17 -33.90 -14.17 3.30
C THR A 17 -32.67 -15.02 2.98
N SER A 18 -32.60 -16.21 3.61
CA SER A 18 -31.59 -17.22 3.30
C SER A 18 -31.94 -17.94 2.00
N PHE A 19 -31.17 -17.75 0.95
CA PHE A 19 -31.27 -18.51 -0.27
C PHE A 19 -30.24 -19.62 -0.35
N THR A 20 -30.68 -20.84 -0.62
CA THR A 20 -29.81 -21.99 -0.88
C THR A 20 -29.78 -22.23 -2.40
N LEU A 21 -28.75 -21.69 -3.07
CA LEU A 21 -28.42 -22.08 -4.43
C LEU A 21 -27.42 -23.23 -4.38
N ARG A 22 -27.74 -24.34 -5.07
CA ARG A 22 -26.83 -25.49 -5.18
C ARG A 22 -25.49 -25.04 -5.77
N GLY A 23 -24.43 -25.17 -5.02
CA GLY A 23 -23.07 -24.83 -5.42
C GLY A 23 -22.47 -23.57 -4.75
N HIS A 24 -23.25 -22.75 -4.05
CA HIS A 24 -22.81 -21.47 -3.49
C HIS A 24 -22.94 -21.37 -1.97
N ARG A 25 -22.96 -22.48 -1.26
CA ARG A 25 -23.18 -22.57 0.19
C ARG A 25 -22.17 -21.83 1.07
N ALA A 26 -21.07 -21.34 0.51
CA ALA A 26 -19.99 -20.71 1.27
C ALA A 26 -20.14 -19.20 1.47
N MET A 27 -21.03 -18.50 0.75
CA MET A 27 -21.12 -17.03 0.80
C MET A 27 -22.14 -16.47 1.79
N VAL A 28 -23.13 -17.25 2.21
CA VAL A 28 -24.25 -16.74 3.03
C VAL A 28 -23.93 -16.69 4.53
N ARG A 29 -22.82 -17.22 5.01
CA ARG A 29 -22.56 -17.37 6.44
C ARG A 29 -21.87 -16.19 7.15
N ARG A 30 -21.58 -15.06 6.50
CA ARG A 30 -20.93 -13.92 7.16
C ARG A 30 -21.51 -12.57 6.74
N GLY A 31 -22.78 -12.34 6.97
CA GLY A 31 -23.34 -11.02 7.28
C GLY A 31 -23.01 -9.85 6.33
N PHE A 32 -22.82 -10.07 5.05
CA PHE A 32 -22.76 -9.04 4.03
C PHE A 32 -23.72 -9.38 2.89
N GLU A 33 -25.01 -9.33 3.22
CA GLU A 33 -26.07 -9.38 2.23
C GLU A 33 -26.45 -7.95 1.85
N GLN A 34 -25.69 -7.33 0.96
CA GLN A 34 -26.17 -6.19 0.21
C GLN A 34 -26.29 -6.59 -1.25
N GLY A 35 -27.41 -7.24 -1.57
CA GLY A 35 -27.85 -7.40 -2.94
C GLY A 35 -28.75 -6.25 -3.33
N VAL A 36 -28.54 -5.64 -4.49
CA VAL A 36 -29.47 -4.66 -5.07
C VAL A 36 -30.55 -5.41 -5.84
N TRP A 37 -31.80 -5.27 -5.39
CA TRP A 37 -32.96 -5.82 -6.06
C TRP A 37 -33.55 -4.79 -7.02
N HIS A 38 -33.77 -5.16 -8.25
CA HIS A 38 -34.50 -4.36 -9.20
C HIS A 38 -35.62 -5.21 -9.84
N GLY A 39 -36.87 -4.78 -9.67
CA GLY A 39 -38.04 -5.48 -10.25
C GLY A 39 -38.25 -6.93 -9.78
N GLY A 40 -37.87 -7.26 -8.54
CA GLY A 40 -38.03 -8.61 -7.96
C GLY A 40 -37.02 -9.65 -8.46
N ARG A 41 -35.97 -9.25 -9.14
CA ARG A 41 -34.85 -10.11 -9.54
C ARG A 41 -33.55 -9.64 -8.91
N LEU A 42 -32.77 -10.59 -8.39
CA LEU A 42 -31.40 -10.35 -7.95
C LEU A 42 -30.56 -10.10 -9.20
N ILE A 43 -29.83 -8.96 -9.24
CA ILE A 43 -28.88 -8.69 -10.31
C ILE A 43 -27.62 -9.46 -9.96
N GLU A 44 -27.35 -10.56 -10.65
CA GLU A 44 -26.22 -11.48 -10.38
C GLU A 44 -24.83 -10.88 -10.65
N ASP A 45 -24.75 -9.70 -11.26
CA ASP A 45 -23.48 -9.09 -11.70
C ASP A 45 -22.82 -8.17 -10.66
N PHE A 46 -23.34 -8.12 -9.44
CA PHE A 46 -22.75 -7.28 -8.41
C PHE A 46 -21.76 -8.05 -7.52
N TYR A 47 -20.49 -7.83 -7.83
CA TYR A 47 -19.32 -8.16 -7.01
C TYR A 47 -19.21 -9.65 -6.64
N MET A 48 -18.74 -10.44 -7.58
CA MET A 48 -17.96 -11.60 -7.22
C MET A 48 -16.84 -11.12 -6.28
N ILE A 49 -17.01 -11.30 -4.98
CA ILE A 49 -15.87 -11.20 -4.05
C ILE A 49 -14.84 -12.17 -4.61
N PRO A 50 -13.66 -11.70 -5.05
CA PRO A 50 -12.66 -12.61 -5.61
C PRO A 50 -12.47 -13.74 -4.61
N ARG A 51 -12.51 -14.98 -5.08
CA ARG A 51 -12.15 -16.15 -4.25
C ARG A 51 -10.85 -15.77 -3.56
N ARG A 52 -10.77 -15.97 -2.23
CA ARG A 52 -9.53 -15.76 -1.47
C ARG A 52 -8.38 -16.24 -2.34
N PRO A 53 -7.40 -15.38 -2.62
CA PRO A 53 -6.25 -15.80 -3.38
C PRO A 53 -5.71 -17.06 -2.70
N LYS A 54 -5.52 -18.12 -3.46
CA LYS A 54 -4.86 -19.34 -2.97
C LYS A 54 -3.60 -18.86 -2.28
N THR A 55 -3.42 -19.25 -1.04
CA THR A 55 -2.29 -18.85 -0.19
C THR A 55 -1.06 -18.66 -1.03
N LEU A 56 -0.60 -17.42 -1.16
CA LEU A 56 0.64 -17.10 -1.86
C LEU A 56 1.79 -17.71 -1.06
N SER A 57 2.10 -18.96 -1.36
CA SER A 57 3.30 -19.62 -0.83
C SER A 57 4.57 -19.06 -1.48
N ALA A 58 4.42 -18.42 -2.64
CA ALA A 58 5.53 -17.81 -3.35
C ALA A 58 5.88 -16.44 -2.75
N ARG A 59 7.17 -16.15 -2.65
CA ARG A 59 7.70 -14.85 -2.27
C ARG A 59 7.30 -13.84 -3.33
N MET A 60 6.62 -12.75 -2.96
CA MET A 60 6.28 -11.70 -3.92
C MET A 60 7.56 -11.12 -4.53
N PRO A 61 7.58 -10.78 -5.82
CA PRO A 61 8.66 -10.00 -6.38
C PRO A 61 8.84 -8.68 -5.63
N SER A 62 10.08 -8.26 -5.44
CA SER A 62 10.37 -6.94 -4.87
C SER A 62 9.98 -5.84 -5.86
N TYR A 63 9.85 -4.59 -5.38
CA TYR A 63 9.56 -3.43 -6.22
C TYR A 63 10.53 -3.32 -7.43
N ALA A 64 11.79 -3.72 -7.26
CA ALA A 64 12.81 -3.67 -8.29
C ALA A 64 12.60 -4.66 -9.45
N THR A 65 11.81 -5.71 -9.25
CA THR A 65 11.61 -6.76 -10.25
C THR A 65 10.15 -6.93 -10.68
N HIS A 66 9.25 -6.10 -10.16
CA HIS A 66 7.85 -6.20 -10.47
C HIS A 66 7.53 -5.53 -11.82
N ASP A 67 7.07 -6.32 -12.77
CA ASP A 67 6.48 -5.88 -14.03
C ASP A 67 4.97 -6.16 -13.96
N PRO A 68 4.13 -5.13 -13.95
CA PRO A 68 2.68 -5.30 -13.81
C PRO A 68 2.02 -6.00 -15.01
N VAL A 69 2.66 -5.99 -16.18
CA VAL A 69 2.16 -6.68 -17.39
C VAL A 69 2.47 -8.17 -17.34
N LEU A 70 3.69 -8.52 -16.94
CA LEU A 70 4.16 -9.90 -16.90
C LEU A 70 3.84 -10.60 -15.57
N ARG A 71 3.68 -9.83 -14.49
CA ARG A 71 3.47 -10.35 -13.13
C ARG A 71 2.39 -9.55 -12.40
N PRO A 72 1.16 -10.02 -12.43
CA PRO A 72 0.03 -9.32 -11.79
C PRO A 72 0.12 -9.28 -10.26
N THR A 73 1.06 -10.04 -9.67
CA THR A 73 1.30 -10.09 -8.23
C THR A 73 2.71 -9.61 -7.90
N GLY A 74 2.84 -8.61 -7.02
CA GLY A 74 4.13 -8.08 -6.60
C GLY A 74 4.01 -6.76 -5.85
N ILE A 75 5.17 -6.17 -5.53
CA ILE A 75 5.25 -4.85 -4.91
C ILE A 75 5.96 -3.91 -5.87
N ARG A 76 5.41 -2.72 -6.02
CA ARG A 76 6.02 -1.65 -6.82
C ARG A 76 6.02 -0.31 -6.11
N VAL A 77 6.94 0.56 -6.50
CA VAL A 77 6.90 1.97 -6.13
C VAL A 77 5.82 2.66 -6.95
N VAL A 78 5.03 3.49 -6.29
CA VAL A 78 3.98 4.28 -6.93
C VAL A 78 4.59 5.41 -7.74
N ASN A 79 4.38 5.38 -9.05
CA ASN A 79 4.95 6.35 -10.00
C ASN A 79 3.88 7.12 -10.80
N GLY A 80 2.60 6.92 -10.50
CA GLY A 80 1.51 7.55 -11.24
C GLY A 80 0.25 7.74 -10.41
N PHE A 81 -0.64 8.54 -10.94
CA PHE A 81 -1.90 8.89 -10.26
C PHE A 81 -2.81 7.67 -10.04
N ASP A 82 -2.90 6.76 -11.02
CA ASP A 82 -3.69 5.53 -10.88
C ASP A 82 -3.24 4.68 -9.69
N ASP A 83 -1.94 4.51 -9.52
CA ASP A 83 -1.41 3.78 -8.37
C ASP A 83 -1.66 4.52 -7.06
N MET A 84 -1.60 5.85 -7.08
CA MET A 84 -1.93 6.65 -5.90
C MET A 84 -3.40 6.51 -5.51
N MET A 85 -4.30 6.43 -6.47
CA MET A 85 -5.72 6.12 -6.21
C MET A 85 -5.91 4.74 -5.61
N ARG A 86 -5.15 3.73 -6.05
CA ARG A 86 -5.15 2.38 -5.47
C ARG A 86 -4.64 2.38 -4.03
N VAL A 87 -3.57 3.15 -3.74
CA VAL A 87 -3.08 3.36 -2.37
C VAL A 87 -4.17 3.99 -1.49
N ALA A 88 -4.81 5.06 -1.98
CA ALA A 88 -5.90 5.73 -1.25
C ALA A 88 -7.07 4.77 -0.98
N ALA A 89 -7.45 3.93 -1.94
CA ALA A 89 -8.50 2.92 -1.76
C ALA A 89 -8.14 1.90 -0.67
N VAL A 90 -6.91 1.37 -0.65
CA VAL A 90 -6.43 0.46 0.40
C VAL A 90 -6.49 1.13 1.77
N ARG A 91 -5.98 2.36 1.88
CA ARG A 91 -5.92 3.11 3.14
C ARG A 91 -7.32 3.45 3.64
N SER A 92 -8.20 3.91 2.76
CA SER A 92 -9.60 4.18 3.11
C SER A 92 -10.31 2.93 3.62
N ALA A 93 -10.13 1.78 2.95
CA ALA A 93 -10.74 0.53 3.38
C ALA A 93 -10.26 0.09 4.77
N VAL A 94 -8.94 0.23 5.05
CA VAL A 94 -8.33 -0.26 6.30
C VAL A 94 -8.49 0.76 7.43
N TYR A 95 -8.04 2.00 7.24
CA TYR A 95 -8.01 2.97 8.32
C TYR A 95 -9.38 3.60 8.58
N ILE A 96 -10.08 4.05 7.54
CA ILE A 96 -11.39 4.67 7.70
C ILE A 96 -12.46 3.59 7.90
N GLY A 97 -12.53 2.61 7.00
CA GLY A 97 -13.61 1.62 7.01
C GLY A 97 -13.53 0.60 8.13
N GLU A 98 -12.33 0.11 8.47
CA GLU A 98 -12.19 -0.92 9.50
C GLU A 98 -11.79 -0.38 10.88
N GLN A 99 -10.99 0.70 10.93
CA GLN A 99 -10.43 1.24 12.18
C GLN A 99 -11.12 2.53 12.62
N SER A 100 -12.08 3.05 11.85
CA SER A 100 -12.82 4.28 12.14
C SER A 100 -11.91 5.52 12.33
N CYS A 101 -10.73 5.50 11.72
CA CYS A 101 -9.82 6.64 11.75
C CYS A 101 -10.45 7.85 11.06
N PRO A 102 -10.48 9.04 11.67
CA PRO A 102 -10.98 10.24 11.04
C PRO A 102 -10.26 10.57 9.73
N TYR A 103 -10.99 11.06 8.74
CA TYR A 103 -10.44 11.34 7.40
C TYR A 103 -9.20 12.23 7.44
N ASN A 104 -9.22 13.32 8.22
CA ASN A 104 -8.11 14.27 8.32
C ASN A 104 -6.89 13.72 9.07
N GLU A 105 -7.06 12.68 9.87
CA GLU A 105 -5.96 11.99 10.53
C GLU A 105 -5.30 10.98 9.60
N GLU A 106 -6.08 10.31 8.75
CA GLU A 106 -5.54 9.39 7.77
C GLU A 106 -4.87 10.13 6.60
N PHE A 107 -5.55 11.11 6.00
CA PHE A 107 -5.02 11.92 4.92
C PHE A 107 -4.44 13.23 5.47
N ASP A 108 -3.28 13.12 6.07
CA ASP A 108 -2.59 14.14 6.86
C ASP A 108 -1.79 15.18 6.04
N GLY A 109 -2.01 15.22 4.72
CA GLY A 109 -1.36 16.16 3.80
C GLY A 109 0.09 15.80 3.41
N ASN A 110 0.64 14.69 3.90
CA ASN A 110 2.02 14.29 3.61
C ASN A 110 2.16 13.37 2.38
N ASP A 111 1.08 12.99 1.75
CA ASP A 111 1.09 11.94 0.71
C ASP A 111 1.83 12.35 -0.57
N LEU A 112 1.70 13.61 -0.97
CA LEU A 112 2.34 14.12 -2.20
C LEU A 112 3.86 14.28 -2.07
N ALA A 113 4.38 14.39 -0.84
CA ALA A 113 5.82 14.49 -0.56
C ALA A 113 6.44 13.17 -0.11
N ALA A 114 5.70 12.08 -0.21
CA ALA A 114 6.11 10.75 0.24
C ALA A 114 6.31 9.78 -0.91
N THR A 115 7.10 8.75 -0.67
CA THR A 115 7.17 7.58 -1.54
C THR A 115 6.21 6.51 -1.04
N HIS A 116 5.42 5.94 -1.93
CA HIS A 116 4.48 4.88 -1.60
C HIS A 116 4.87 3.56 -2.26
N LEU A 117 4.76 2.48 -1.50
CA LEU A 117 4.79 1.12 -2.03
C LEU A 117 3.37 0.57 -2.11
N LEU A 118 3.06 -0.06 -3.24
CA LEU A 118 1.79 -0.72 -3.51
C LEU A 118 2.03 -2.20 -3.73
N ALA A 119 1.37 -3.04 -2.94
CA ALA A 119 1.31 -4.48 -3.14
C ALA A 119 0.08 -4.84 -3.96
N LEU A 120 0.28 -5.59 -5.02
CA LEU A 120 -0.77 -6.14 -5.89
C LEU A 120 -0.82 -7.66 -5.76
N VAL A 121 -2.02 -8.19 -5.78
CA VAL A 121 -2.29 -9.63 -5.90
C VAL A 121 -3.30 -9.80 -7.02
N ASP A 122 -2.90 -10.44 -8.11
CA ASP A 122 -3.71 -10.59 -9.33
C ASP A 122 -4.28 -9.24 -9.84
N ASN A 123 -3.40 -8.20 -9.84
CA ASN A 123 -3.69 -6.79 -10.15
C ASN A 123 -4.63 -6.07 -9.16
N GLU A 124 -5.12 -6.75 -8.14
CA GLU A 124 -5.91 -6.12 -7.08
C GLU A 124 -5.00 -5.43 -6.05
N PRO A 125 -5.30 -4.19 -5.64
CA PRO A 125 -4.55 -3.49 -4.60
C PRO A 125 -4.76 -4.18 -3.25
N ALA A 126 -3.75 -4.93 -2.81
CA ALA A 126 -3.81 -5.78 -1.62
C ALA A 126 -3.32 -5.06 -0.36
N GLY A 127 -2.34 -4.18 -0.51
CA GLY A 127 -1.76 -3.45 0.62
C GLY A 127 -0.85 -2.32 0.15
N CYS A 128 -0.47 -1.46 1.07
CA CYS A 128 0.44 -0.35 0.79
C CYS A 128 1.26 0.03 2.02
N MET A 129 2.29 0.83 1.78
CA MET A 129 3.12 1.42 2.83
C MET A 129 3.63 2.78 2.35
N ARG A 130 3.66 3.78 3.25
CA ARG A 130 4.20 5.10 2.99
C ARG A 130 5.59 5.24 3.61
N LEU A 131 6.50 5.83 2.87
CA LEU A 131 7.84 6.19 3.33
C LEU A 131 8.04 7.70 3.20
N ARG A 132 8.55 8.30 4.24
CA ARG A 132 8.99 9.69 4.23
C ARG A 132 10.48 9.76 4.52
N PHE A 133 11.18 10.57 3.77
CA PHE A 133 12.63 10.73 3.90
C PHE A 133 12.95 12.06 4.57
N PHE A 134 13.75 12.01 5.62
CA PHE A 134 14.27 13.14 6.37
C PHE A 134 15.78 13.21 6.17
N GLY A 135 16.45 14.19 6.76
CA GLY A 135 17.87 14.40 6.51
C GLY A 135 18.75 13.18 6.74
N ASP A 136 18.58 12.48 7.87
CA ASP A 136 19.44 11.37 8.29
C ASP A 136 18.68 10.05 8.58
N PHE A 137 17.35 10.04 8.44
CA PHE A 137 16.53 8.85 8.64
C PHE A 137 15.35 8.77 7.67
N ALA A 138 14.87 7.58 7.47
CA ALA A 138 13.61 7.32 6.75
C ALA A 138 12.51 6.90 7.73
N LYS A 139 11.31 7.44 7.57
CA LYS A 139 10.13 7.07 8.36
C LYS A 139 9.24 6.11 7.59
N LEU A 140 8.98 4.96 8.20
CA LEU A 140 8.04 3.96 7.72
C LEU A 140 6.69 4.16 8.40
N GLU A 141 5.64 4.35 7.60
CA GLU A 141 4.31 4.64 8.13
C GLU A 141 3.19 4.17 7.20
N ARG A 142 1.95 4.19 7.67
CA ARG A 142 0.75 3.84 6.89
C ARG A 142 0.84 2.44 6.24
N LEU A 143 1.38 1.45 6.96
CA LEU A 143 1.29 0.04 6.54
C LEU A 143 -0.16 -0.41 6.64
N ALA A 144 -0.77 -0.70 5.51
CA ALA A 144 -2.13 -1.17 5.42
C ALA A 144 -2.21 -2.41 4.52
N VAL A 145 -2.98 -3.42 4.96
CA VAL A 145 -3.29 -4.61 4.16
C VAL A 145 -4.78 -4.88 4.28
N ARG A 146 -5.47 -4.94 3.17
CA ARG A 146 -6.90 -5.25 3.11
C ARG A 146 -7.18 -6.62 3.74
N ARG A 147 -8.29 -6.76 4.42
CA ARG A 147 -8.65 -7.94 5.24
C ARG A 147 -8.51 -9.26 4.50
N GLU A 148 -8.95 -9.31 3.25
CA GLU A 148 -8.92 -10.50 2.39
C GLU A 148 -7.49 -10.98 2.05
N PHE A 149 -6.48 -10.10 2.16
CA PHE A 149 -5.09 -10.40 1.86
C PHE A 149 -4.19 -10.59 3.10
N ARG A 150 -4.73 -10.51 4.32
CA ARG A 150 -3.94 -10.60 5.57
C ARG A 150 -3.37 -11.99 5.85
N THR A 151 -3.95 -13.03 5.26
CA THR A 151 -3.42 -14.40 5.38
C THR A 151 -2.21 -14.66 4.47
N SER A 152 -1.92 -13.74 3.55
CA SER A 152 -0.72 -13.71 2.74
C SER A 152 0.41 -13.01 3.50
N ARG A 153 1.64 -13.17 3.04
CA ARG A 153 2.80 -12.47 3.64
C ARG A 153 2.92 -11.01 3.16
N THR A 154 1.84 -10.38 2.70
CA THR A 154 1.87 -9.05 2.08
C THR A 154 2.45 -7.99 3.01
N ALA A 155 2.04 -7.93 4.28
CA ALA A 155 2.60 -6.97 5.24
C ALA A 155 4.11 -7.16 5.43
N PHE A 156 4.57 -8.40 5.62
CA PHE A 156 5.98 -8.72 5.74
C PHE A 156 6.79 -8.30 4.52
N GLN A 157 6.24 -8.48 3.35
CA GLN A 157 6.90 -8.16 2.10
C GLN A 157 6.96 -6.66 1.84
N LEU A 158 5.90 -5.93 2.19
CA LEU A 158 5.88 -4.47 2.15
C LEU A 158 6.97 -3.87 3.06
N VAL A 159 7.10 -4.34 4.30
CA VAL A 159 8.15 -3.86 5.21
C VAL A 159 9.54 -4.18 4.65
N ARG A 160 9.77 -5.40 4.16
CA ARG A 160 11.06 -5.77 3.55
C ARG A 160 11.41 -4.93 2.33
N ALA A 161 10.43 -4.68 1.46
CA ALA A 161 10.62 -3.83 0.29
C ALA A 161 10.93 -2.37 0.71
N SER A 162 10.25 -1.87 1.75
CA SER A 162 10.50 -0.53 2.30
C SER A 162 11.91 -0.40 2.86
N VAL A 163 12.36 -1.37 3.65
CA VAL A 163 13.73 -1.38 4.20
C VAL A 163 14.76 -1.49 3.06
N ALA A 164 14.51 -2.33 2.04
CA ALA A 164 15.40 -2.44 0.88
C ALA A 164 15.50 -1.11 0.12
N LEU A 165 14.38 -0.40 -0.07
CA LEU A 165 14.38 0.92 -0.71
C LEU A 165 15.18 1.95 0.11
N CYS A 166 15.02 1.97 1.44
CA CYS A 166 15.80 2.83 2.31
C CYS A 166 17.32 2.55 2.21
N ARG A 167 17.69 1.28 2.17
CA ARG A 167 19.09 0.85 1.99
C ARG A 167 19.66 1.26 0.63
N GLU A 168 18.86 1.15 -0.43
CA GLU A 168 19.27 1.57 -1.78
C GLU A 168 19.41 3.10 -1.89
N LYS A 169 18.59 3.86 -1.15
CA LYS A 169 18.74 5.31 -1.02
C LYS A 169 19.89 5.75 -0.09
N GLY A 170 20.56 4.84 0.58
CA GLY A 170 21.72 5.12 1.43
C GLY A 170 21.40 5.48 2.87
N PHE A 171 20.15 5.30 3.31
CA PHE A 171 19.80 5.54 4.71
C PHE A 171 20.43 4.51 5.63
N ARG A 172 20.85 4.99 6.82
CA ARG A 172 21.42 4.18 7.90
C ARG A 172 20.48 4.00 9.06
N ARG A 173 19.39 4.78 9.10
CA ARG A 173 18.41 4.72 10.17
C ARG A 173 17.00 4.74 9.62
N ILE A 174 16.18 3.86 10.16
CA ILE A 174 14.74 3.81 9.90
C ILE A 174 14.00 4.04 11.22
N TYR A 175 12.82 4.65 11.09
CA TYR A 175 12.00 5.06 12.23
C TYR A 175 10.52 4.81 11.91
N GLY A 176 9.71 4.57 12.92
CA GLY A 176 8.28 4.42 12.76
C GLY A 176 7.54 4.49 14.08
N HIS A 177 6.23 4.52 13.98
CA HIS A 177 5.31 4.38 15.10
C HIS A 177 4.56 3.06 14.98
N ALA A 178 4.57 2.27 16.04
CA ALA A 178 3.84 1.02 16.13
C ALA A 178 2.79 1.10 17.23
N ARG A 179 1.60 0.55 16.96
CA ARG A 179 0.70 0.22 18.06
C ARG A 179 1.34 -0.85 18.94
N GLU A 180 1.14 -0.75 20.23
CA GLU A 180 1.69 -1.72 21.20
C GLU A 180 1.35 -3.17 20.82
N ASP A 181 0.16 -3.44 20.32
CA ASP A 181 -0.29 -4.77 19.88
C ASP A 181 0.58 -5.39 18.77
N TYR A 182 1.33 -4.57 18.04
CA TYR A 182 2.13 -4.98 16.89
C TYR A 182 3.64 -4.89 17.12
N LEU A 183 4.11 -4.70 18.35
CA LEU A 183 5.53 -4.64 18.68
C LEU A 183 6.31 -5.84 18.16
N ASN A 184 5.83 -7.06 18.43
CA ASN A 184 6.48 -8.30 17.98
C ASN A 184 6.59 -8.38 16.45
N PHE A 185 5.62 -7.83 15.72
CA PHE A 185 5.68 -7.79 14.26
C PHE A 185 6.85 -6.91 13.78
N TRP A 186 7.04 -5.74 14.36
CA TRP A 186 8.11 -4.82 13.99
C TRP A 186 9.48 -5.29 14.47
N GLN A 187 9.57 -5.88 15.66
CA GLN A 187 10.80 -6.48 16.19
C GLN A 187 11.34 -7.60 15.29
N HIS A 188 10.47 -8.33 14.60
CA HIS A 188 10.88 -9.32 13.59
C HIS A 188 11.73 -8.73 12.46
N PHE A 189 11.66 -7.43 12.21
CA PHE A 189 12.45 -6.72 11.19
C PHE A 189 13.66 -5.97 11.75
N GLY A 190 13.94 -6.09 13.04
CA GLY A 190 15.05 -5.43 13.71
C GLY A 190 14.67 -4.17 14.49
N PHE A 191 13.43 -3.67 14.35
CA PHE A 191 13.02 -2.49 15.09
C PHE A 191 13.04 -2.72 16.61
N SER A 192 13.58 -1.76 17.34
CA SER A 192 13.55 -1.67 18.79
C SER A 192 12.78 -0.43 19.25
N LEU A 193 12.33 -0.44 20.49
CA LEU A 193 11.77 0.77 21.10
C LEU A 193 12.85 1.84 21.14
N LYS A 194 12.48 3.05 20.74
CA LYS A 194 13.38 4.19 20.80
C LYS A 194 13.67 4.54 22.26
N GLU A 195 14.95 4.68 22.61
CA GLU A 195 15.35 5.14 23.92
C GLU A 195 14.72 6.51 24.23
N ASN A 196 14.16 6.63 25.42
CA ASN A 196 13.45 7.83 25.90
C ASN A 196 12.20 8.21 25.06
N GLY A 197 11.68 7.31 24.21
CA GLY A 197 10.41 7.48 23.54
C GLY A 197 9.24 7.36 24.53
N ALA A 198 8.30 8.32 24.49
CA ALA A 198 7.09 8.25 25.29
C ALA A 198 5.92 7.68 24.42
N PRO A 199 5.07 6.83 25.00
CA PRO A 199 3.82 6.44 24.35
C PRO A 199 2.95 7.67 24.07
N PHE A 200 2.22 7.65 22.97
CA PHE A 200 1.28 8.72 22.62
C PHE A 200 0.00 8.14 22.03
N ALA A 201 -1.10 8.88 22.17
CA ALA A 201 -2.38 8.50 21.59
C ALA A 201 -2.55 9.10 20.19
N PHE A 202 -3.01 8.28 19.26
CA PHE A 202 -3.41 8.70 17.92
C PHE A 202 -4.57 7.81 17.45
N SER A 203 -5.66 8.42 16.93
CA SER A 203 -6.82 7.68 16.44
C SER A 203 -7.30 6.60 17.41
N ASP A 204 -7.47 6.97 18.69
CA ASP A 204 -7.95 6.12 19.81
C ASP A 204 -7.07 4.89 20.12
N HIS A 205 -5.82 4.89 19.64
CA HIS A 205 -4.85 3.84 19.93
C HIS A 205 -3.56 4.39 20.54
N VAL A 206 -2.92 3.57 21.35
CA VAL A 206 -1.59 3.88 21.92
C VAL A 206 -0.52 3.43 20.94
N PHE A 207 0.37 4.35 20.62
CA PHE A 207 1.54 4.13 19.78
C PHE A 207 2.82 4.35 20.56
N VAL A 208 3.85 3.65 20.15
CA VAL A 208 5.22 3.81 20.64
C VAL A 208 6.17 4.10 19.49
N GLU A 209 7.25 4.81 19.78
CA GLU A 209 8.30 5.08 18.81
C GLU A 209 9.25 3.89 18.70
N MET A 210 9.55 3.50 17.45
CA MET A 210 10.49 2.43 17.14
C MET A 210 11.52 2.90 16.13
N ALA A 211 12.73 2.41 16.25
CA ALA A 211 13.83 2.67 15.32
C ALA A 211 14.67 1.41 15.09
N ASP A 212 15.39 1.40 13.98
CA ASP A 212 16.40 0.41 13.67
C ASP A 212 17.55 1.05 12.89
N ASP A 213 18.76 0.63 13.15
CA ASP A 213 19.93 1.00 12.36
C ASP A 213 20.15 -0.04 11.27
N ILE A 214 20.21 0.42 10.02
CA ILE A 214 20.34 -0.44 8.84
C ILE A 214 21.63 -0.15 8.09
N GLU A 215 22.20 -1.16 7.46
CA GLU A 215 23.33 -0.97 6.55
C GLU A 215 22.85 -0.57 5.15
N PRO A 216 23.36 0.54 4.59
CA PRO A 216 23.10 0.90 3.21
C PRO A 216 23.46 -0.22 2.23
N SER A 217 22.82 -0.25 1.08
CA SER A 217 23.23 -1.14 0.00
C SER A 217 24.67 -0.80 -0.44
N PRO A 218 25.49 -1.79 -0.80
CA PRO A 218 26.79 -1.53 -1.45
C PRO A 218 26.66 -0.69 -2.74
N THR A 219 25.50 -0.74 -3.36
CA THR A 219 25.15 0.00 -4.57
C THR A 219 24.17 1.15 -4.28
N ALA A 220 24.19 1.68 -3.04
CA ALA A 220 23.34 2.81 -2.68
C ALA A 220 23.59 4.03 -3.56
N LEU A 221 22.53 4.79 -3.81
CA LEU A 221 22.58 6.01 -4.61
C LEU A 221 23.57 7.02 -4.01
N SER A 222 24.39 7.62 -4.85
CA SER A 222 25.35 8.63 -4.47
C SER A 222 25.54 9.68 -5.57
N LEU A 223 26.06 10.83 -5.22
CA LEU A 223 26.44 11.87 -6.19
C LEU A 223 27.54 11.44 -7.17
N LYS A 224 28.16 10.28 -6.94
CA LYS A 224 29.18 9.71 -7.82
C LYS A 224 28.57 8.80 -8.92
N ASP A 225 27.27 8.51 -8.80
CA ASP A 225 26.60 7.68 -9.79
C ASP A 225 26.44 8.40 -11.12
N ASP A 226 26.28 7.62 -12.19
CA ASP A 226 25.97 8.17 -13.51
C ASP A 226 24.70 9.03 -13.43
N PRO A 227 24.69 10.26 -13.98
CA PRO A 227 23.54 11.13 -14.01
C PRO A 227 22.26 10.46 -14.56
N TYR A 228 22.39 9.58 -15.52
CA TYR A 228 21.23 8.82 -16.05
C TYR A 228 20.57 7.96 -14.98
N ARG A 229 21.36 7.33 -14.09
CA ARG A 229 20.82 6.57 -12.97
C ARG A 229 20.04 7.45 -12.01
N LEU A 230 20.56 8.63 -11.68
CA LEU A 230 19.95 9.55 -10.71
C LEU A 230 18.64 10.19 -11.20
N ILE A 231 18.44 10.26 -12.52
CA ILE A 231 17.24 10.84 -13.13
C ILE A 231 16.14 9.80 -13.33
N ARG A 232 16.43 8.52 -13.19
CA ARG A 232 15.42 7.46 -13.33
C ARG A 232 14.32 7.58 -12.28
N PRO A 233 13.11 7.09 -12.57
CA PRO A 233 12.02 7.13 -11.60
C PRO A 233 12.38 6.45 -10.28
N GLU A 234 11.78 6.93 -9.20
CA GLU A 234 11.94 6.38 -7.85
C GLU A 234 11.74 4.86 -7.84
N GLY A 235 12.71 4.12 -7.29
CA GLY A 235 12.70 2.66 -7.23
C GLY A 235 13.08 1.94 -8.52
N ALA A 236 13.24 2.64 -9.64
CA ALA A 236 13.56 2.06 -10.95
C ALA A 236 14.98 2.39 -11.44
N TRP A 237 15.91 2.68 -10.53
CA TRP A 237 17.28 3.11 -10.86
C TRP A 237 18.12 2.08 -11.60
N HIS A 238 17.68 0.82 -11.62
CA HIS A 238 18.33 -0.30 -12.32
C HIS A 238 17.80 -0.55 -13.74
N VAL A 239 16.76 0.20 -14.14
CA VAL A 239 16.12 0.06 -15.47
C VAL A 239 16.35 1.32 -16.28
N PRO A 240 16.73 1.23 -17.58
CA PRO A 240 16.85 2.37 -18.46
C PRO A 240 15.56 3.21 -18.44
N GLY A 241 15.72 4.52 -18.36
CA GLY A 241 14.62 5.47 -18.23
C GLY A 241 14.42 6.36 -19.46
N PRO A 242 13.56 7.38 -19.36
CA PRO A 242 13.27 8.29 -20.48
C PRO A 242 14.48 9.03 -21.02
N LEU A 243 15.52 9.26 -20.21
CA LEU A 243 16.69 10.00 -20.67
C LEU A 243 17.60 9.17 -21.57
N GLU A 244 17.73 7.88 -21.34
CA GLU A 244 18.47 7.01 -22.24
C GLU A 244 17.83 7.00 -23.62
N ALA A 245 16.49 6.97 -23.68
CA ALA A 245 15.76 7.13 -24.93
C ALA A 245 15.98 8.51 -25.60
N SER A 246 16.10 9.57 -24.80
CA SER A 246 16.45 10.90 -25.31
C SER A 246 17.89 10.95 -25.83
N ALA A 247 18.84 10.38 -25.09
CA ALA A 247 20.23 10.34 -25.47
C ALA A 247 20.48 9.56 -26.79
N ALA A 248 19.70 8.50 -27.01
CA ALA A 248 19.77 7.72 -28.25
C ALA A 248 19.45 8.55 -29.53
N ARG A 249 18.76 9.68 -29.37
CA ARG A 249 18.52 10.65 -30.48
C ARG A 249 19.72 11.56 -30.78
N HIS A 250 20.75 11.55 -29.90
CA HIS A 250 21.95 12.38 -30.02
C HIS A 250 23.20 11.53 -29.80
N PRO A 251 23.55 10.64 -30.74
CA PRO A 251 24.65 9.70 -30.59
C PRO A 251 26.02 10.39 -30.38
N ASP A 252 26.22 11.58 -30.94
CA ASP A 252 27.46 12.33 -30.82
C ASP A 252 27.73 12.78 -29.36
N LEU A 253 26.67 13.01 -28.56
CA LEU A 253 26.79 13.34 -27.14
C LEU A 253 27.08 12.12 -26.27
N GLN A 254 26.76 10.92 -26.74
CA GLN A 254 27.12 9.68 -26.05
C GLN A 254 28.58 9.31 -26.25
N ALA A 255 29.12 9.51 -27.46
CA ALA A 255 30.53 9.25 -27.75
C ALA A 255 31.50 10.11 -26.91
N ALA A 256 31.07 11.31 -26.50
CA ALA A 256 31.87 12.20 -25.65
C ALA A 256 31.92 11.78 -24.16
N ARG A 257 31.18 10.73 -23.76
CA ARG A 257 31.11 10.21 -22.37
C ARG A 257 31.83 8.88 -22.17
N ALA A 258 32.19 8.22 -23.24
CA ALA A 258 32.96 6.96 -23.22
C ALA A 258 34.44 7.26 -23.16
#